data_9d7343426a4bb5077b866aa9c46dff34
#
_entry.id   9d7343426a4bb5077b866aa9c46dff34
#
_cell.length_a   1.000
_cell.length_b   1.000
_cell.length_c   1.000
_cell.angle_alpha   90.00
_cell.angle_beta   90.00
_cell.angle_gamma   90.00
#
_symmetry.space_group_name_H-M   'P 1'
#
loop_
_entity.id
_entity.type
_entity.pdbx_description
1 polymer ?
#
loop_
_entity_poly.entity_id
_entity_poly.type
_entity_poly.pdbx_seq_one_letter_code
_entity_poly.pdbx_strand_id
1 'polypeptide(L)'
;SKYFLVLILFSQSLFAFKKLPENFYIDYELFQFIKLRNIEVENTQISSGEIKLQYKQKNKKYDLNILLKTKKFLKFFGDKDIKSIGLVSNKGLLFNSFFVNDLKKPKKNISVTYDRKNAKLKVDYKKKLTEKKYVGNLLDIPTLILQFHFEKIKPKYSFDFLEGKKVRNIEYKKIKDESIKINGRNFQTELYEGEITSVKNSKHFIWLSKSVYRIPIKIRLKMKGGLMIDQNLKNTDLKIKEIDE
;
A
#
# COMPACT_ATOMS: atom_id res chain seq x y z
N SER A 1 16.42 7.59 -57.79
CA SER A 1 15.47 7.72 -56.67
C SER A 1 15.90 6.83 -55.52
N LYS A 2 16.64 7.40 -54.56
CA LYS A 2 17.14 6.64 -53.39
C LYS A 2 16.14 6.82 -52.25
N TYR A 3 15.41 5.77 -51.93
CA TYR A 3 14.58 5.69 -50.74
C TYR A 3 15.47 5.50 -49.51
N PHE A 4 15.65 6.53 -48.73
CA PHE A 4 16.32 6.48 -47.43
C PHE A 4 15.27 6.01 -46.43
N LEU A 5 15.29 4.71 -46.12
CA LEU A 5 14.45 4.10 -45.09
C LEU A 5 15.05 4.47 -43.74
N VAL A 6 14.54 5.53 -43.09
CA VAL A 6 14.86 5.84 -41.71
C VAL A 6 14.11 4.84 -40.82
N LEU A 7 14.81 3.81 -40.43
CA LEU A 7 14.36 2.88 -39.39
C LEU A 7 14.45 3.63 -38.04
N ILE A 8 13.36 4.29 -37.67
CA ILE A 8 13.21 4.79 -36.30
C ILE A 8 13.02 3.55 -35.42
N LEU A 9 14.13 3.05 -34.93
CA LEU A 9 14.13 2.15 -33.78
C LEU A 9 13.59 2.90 -32.61
N PHE A 10 12.26 2.90 -32.43
CA PHE A 10 11.67 3.14 -31.15
C PHE A 10 12.23 2.05 -30.21
N SER A 11 13.31 2.35 -29.56
CA SER A 11 13.69 1.67 -28.34
C SER A 11 12.59 1.96 -27.33
N GLN A 12 11.48 1.23 -27.46
CA GLN A 12 10.61 1.02 -26.31
C GLN A 12 11.53 0.36 -25.29
N SER A 13 12.09 1.17 -24.40
CA SER A 13 12.64 0.67 -23.16
C SER A 13 11.48 -0.08 -22.52
N LEU A 14 11.43 -1.38 -22.80
CA LEU A 14 10.70 -2.33 -22.00
C LEU A 14 11.27 -2.16 -20.59
N PHE A 15 10.68 -1.27 -19.79
CA PHE A 15 10.84 -1.30 -18.36
C PHE A 15 10.22 -2.62 -17.91
N ALA A 16 11.00 -3.69 -18.06
CA ALA A 16 10.70 -4.92 -17.38
C ALA A 16 10.73 -4.56 -15.89
N PHE A 17 9.57 -4.55 -15.26
CA PHE A 17 9.51 -4.37 -13.82
C PHE A 17 10.46 -5.37 -13.19
N LYS A 18 11.42 -4.88 -12.42
CA LYS A 18 12.34 -5.75 -11.73
C LYS A 18 11.51 -6.61 -10.78
N LYS A 19 11.69 -7.93 -10.88
CA LYS A 19 11.03 -8.87 -9.96
C LYS A 19 11.34 -8.45 -8.53
N LEU A 20 10.32 -8.46 -7.65
CA LEU A 20 10.54 -8.27 -6.21
C LEU A 20 11.54 -9.33 -5.71
N PRO A 21 12.48 -8.97 -4.81
CA PRO A 21 13.32 -9.95 -4.15
C PRO A 21 12.47 -11.02 -3.45
N GLU A 22 13.01 -12.22 -3.32
CA GLU A 22 12.30 -13.32 -2.67
C GLU A 22 12.05 -13.08 -1.18
N ASN A 23 12.88 -12.24 -0.58
CA ASN A 23 12.73 -11.81 0.80
C ASN A 23 13.10 -10.33 0.88
N PHE A 24 12.30 -9.56 1.57
CA PHE A 24 12.61 -8.18 1.95
C PHE A 24 11.73 -7.71 3.11
N TYR A 25 12.13 -6.59 3.70
CA TYR A 25 11.34 -5.90 4.70
C TYR A 25 11.20 -4.40 4.38
N ILE A 26 10.15 -3.80 4.92
CA ILE A 26 9.91 -2.37 4.90
C ILE A 26 9.39 -1.96 6.27
N ASP A 27 10.10 -1.06 6.93
CA ASP A 27 9.66 -0.49 8.19
C ASP A 27 9.19 0.94 7.98
N TYR A 28 8.06 1.28 8.57
CA TYR A 28 7.52 2.63 8.59
C TYR A 28 7.37 3.12 10.02
N GLU A 29 7.52 4.41 10.20
CA GLU A 29 7.17 5.11 11.42
C GLU A 29 5.86 5.88 11.22
N LEU A 30 4.99 5.83 12.23
CA LEU A 30 3.71 6.51 12.23
C LEU A 30 3.81 7.81 13.02
N PHE A 31 3.35 8.89 12.39
CA PHE A 31 3.22 10.19 13.02
C PHE A 31 1.77 10.64 12.98
N GLN A 32 1.34 11.31 14.02
CA GLN A 32 0.02 11.94 14.06
C GLN A 32 0.14 13.45 14.10
N PHE A 33 -0.82 14.11 13.45
CA PHE A 33 -1.00 15.55 13.49
C PHE A 33 -2.45 15.86 13.77
N ILE A 34 -2.70 16.96 14.48
CA ILE A 34 -4.04 17.51 14.65
C ILE A 34 -4.04 18.85 13.93
N LYS A 35 -4.88 18.99 12.91
CA LYS A 35 -5.10 20.29 12.26
C LYS A 35 -6.05 21.09 13.15
N LEU A 36 -5.51 22.01 13.92
CA LEU A 36 -6.29 23.03 14.62
C LEU A 36 -6.67 24.09 13.58
N ARG A 37 -7.99 24.36 13.45
CA ARG A 37 -8.64 25.33 12.55
C ARG A 37 -7.64 26.30 11.87
N ASN A 38 -7.35 26.06 10.58
CA ASN A 38 -6.55 26.91 9.68
C ASN A 38 -5.04 27.10 9.97
N ILE A 39 -4.49 26.48 10.99
CA ILE A 39 -3.04 26.49 11.25
C ILE A 39 -2.54 25.09 11.02
N GLU A 40 -1.77 24.85 9.97
CA GLU A 40 -0.94 23.67 9.84
C GLU A 40 0.20 23.85 10.84
N VAL A 41 0.05 23.29 12.03
CA VAL A 41 1.17 23.21 12.98
C VAL A 41 2.04 22.04 12.52
N GLU A 42 2.86 22.29 11.50
CA GLU A 42 3.81 21.30 10.96
C GLU A 42 4.81 20.80 12.00
N ASN A 43 4.95 21.50 13.12
CA ASN A 43 6.00 21.26 14.12
C ASN A 43 5.62 20.28 15.24
N THR A 44 4.42 19.70 15.26
CA THR A 44 4.03 18.72 16.28
C THR A 44 3.83 17.33 15.69
N GLN A 45 4.84 16.83 14.96
CA GLN A 45 4.90 15.42 14.61
C GLN A 45 5.10 14.58 15.87
N ILE A 46 4.05 13.88 16.29
CA ILE A 46 4.14 13.00 17.44
C ILE A 46 4.30 11.57 16.93
N SER A 47 5.47 10.97 17.13
CA SER A 47 5.67 9.53 16.85
C SER A 47 4.62 8.71 17.61
N SER A 48 3.82 7.96 16.87
CA SER A 48 2.60 7.33 17.39
C SER A 48 2.52 5.83 17.09
N GLY A 49 3.56 5.26 16.50
CA GLY A 49 3.64 3.83 16.25
C GLY A 49 4.64 3.45 15.18
N GLU A 50 4.61 2.19 14.83
CA GLU A 50 5.43 1.60 13.76
C GLU A 50 4.67 0.54 12.99
N ILE A 51 5.02 0.36 11.72
CA ILE A 51 4.56 -0.73 10.87
C ILE A 51 5.81 -1.47 10.38
N LYS A 52 5.84 -2.78 10.59
CA LYS A 52 6.89 -3.66 10.04
C LYS A 52 6.25 -4.60 9.02
N LEU A 53 6.66 -4.48 7.77
CA LEU A 53 6.24 -5.33 6.68
C LEU A 53 7.38 -6.30 6.35
N GLN A 54 7.07 -7.58 6.31
CA GLN A 54 7.98 -8.63 5.87
C GLN A 54 7.35 -9.39 4.71
N TYR A 55 8.10 -9.50 3.62
CA TYR A 55 7.72 -10.27 2.44
C TYR A 55 8.63 -11.46 2.28
N LYS A 56 8.04 -12.63 1.99
CA LYS A 56 8.74 -13.86 1.62
C LYS A 56 8.07 -14.49 0.42
N GLN A 57 8.87 -14.96 -0.53
CA GLN A 57 8.38 -15.67 -1.72
C GLN A 57 9.16 -16.96 -1.93
N LYS A 58 8.43 -18.04 -2.25
CA LYS A 58 9.00 -19.32 -2.69
C LYS A 58 8.05 -19.97 -3.70
N ASN A 59 8.59 -20.42 -4.84
CA ASN A 59 7.81 -21.15 -5.86
C ASN A 59 6.51 -20.42 -6.27
N LYS A 60 6.59 -19.12 -6.57
CA LYS A 60 5.45 -18.24 -6.92
C LYS A 60 4.39 -18.09 -5.82
N LYS A 61 4.62 -18.62 -4.63
CA LYS A 61 3.78 -18.35 -3.44
C LYS A 61 4.43 -17.26 -2.62
N TYR A 62 3.64 -16.33 -2.09
CA TYR A 62 4.13 -15.32 -1.17
C TYR A 62 3.45 -15.45 0.21
N ASP A 63 4.17 -14.98 1.20
CA ASP A 63 3.75 -14.76 2.58
C ASP A 63 4.15 -13.32 2.93
N LEU A 64 3.17 -12.47 3.21
CA LEU A 64 3.35 -11.06 3.50
C LEU A 64 2.75 -10.76 4.87
N ASN A 65 3.59 -10.37 5.81
CA ASN A 65 3.21 -10.08 7.18
C ASN A 65 3.38 -8.60 7.49
N ILE A 66 2.41 -8.01 8.17
CA ILE A 66 2.48 -6.64 8.68
C ILE A 66 2.21 -6.66 10.19
N LEU A 67 3.18 -6.20 10.96
CA LEU A 67 3.00 -5.93 12.38
C LEU A 67 2.80 -4.43 12.58
N LEU A 68 1.60 -4.04 13.01
CA LEU A 68 1.27 -2.68 13.41
C LEU A 68 1.36 -2.57 14.93
N LYS A 69 2.23 -1.71 15.41
CA LYS A 69 2.31 -1.32 16.83
C LYS A 69 1.91 0.14 16.98
N THR A 70 0.99 0.41 17.88
CA THR A 70 0.41 1.74 18.11
C THR A 70 0.78 2.28 19.48
N LYS A 71 1.07 3.58 19.54
CA LYS A 71 1.42 4.30 20.77
C LYS A 71 0.55 5.55 20.91
N LYS A 72 0.56 6.16 22.08
CA LYS A 72 -0.11 7.43 22.37
C LYS A 72 -1.58 7.43 21.90
N PHE A 73 -1.98 8.44 21.17
CA PHE A 73 -3.35 8.58 20.69
C PHE A 73 -3.78 7.45 19.73
N LEU A 74 -2.87 6.87 18.92
CA LEU A 74 -3.20 5.76 18.04
C LEU A 74 -3.43 4.44 18.79
N LYS A 75 -3.15 4.39 20.11
CA LYS A 75 -3.35 3.19 20.93
C LYS A 75 -4.78 2.66 20.94
N PHE A 76 -5.78 3.50 20.63
CA PHE A 76 -7.17 3.06 20.53
C PHE A 76 -7.43 2.17 19.31
N PHE A 77 -6.63 2.27 18.25
CA PHE A 77 -6.72 1.36 17.09
C PHE A 77 -6.21 -0.05 17.42
N GLY A 78 -5.40 -0.18 18.48
CA GLY A 78 -4.80 -1.43 18.92
C GLY A 78 -3.67 -1.92 18.00
N ASP A 79 -2.84 -2.78 18.57
CA ASP A 79 -1.79 -3.47 17.83
C ASP A 79 -2.41 -4.58 16.97
N LYS A 80 -1.88 -4.79 15.77
CA LYS A 80 -2.40 -5.78 14.84
C LYS A 80 -1.29 -6.58 14.19
N ASP A 81 -1.55 -7.86 14.04
CA ASP A 81 -0.81 -8.75 13.17
C ASP A 81 -1.67 -9.05 11.94
N ILE A 82 -1.18 -8.66 10.77
CA ILE A 82 -1.91 -8.75 9.51
C ILE A 82 -1.11 -9.65 8.58
N LYS A 83 -1.75 -10.66 8.02
CA LYS A 83 -1.11 -11.62 7.14
C LYS A 83 -1.87 -11.77 5.83
N SER A 84 -1.13 -11.77 4.73
CA SER A 84 -1.62 -12.06 3.38
C SER A 84 -0.81 -13.20 2.77
N ILE A 85 -1.48 -14.21 2.26
CA ILE A 85 -0.86 -15.37 1.61
C ILE A 85 -1.49 -15.55 0.24
N GLY A 86 -0.68 -15.82 -0.77
CA GLY A 86 -1.21 -16.01 -2.10
C GLY A 86 -0.16 -16.35 -3.14
N LEU A 87 -0.42 -15.92 -4.38
CA LEU A 87 0.42 -16.19 -5.55
C LEU A 87 1.00 -14.91 -6.11
N VAL A 88 2.22 -14.99 -6.61
CA VAL A 88 2.85 -13.94 -7.40
C VAL A 88 2.54 -14.16 -8.86
N SER A 89 2.02 -13.15 -9.52
CA SER A 89 1.73 -13.13 -10.95
C SER A 89 2.43 -11.94 -11.63
N ASN A 90 2.38 -11.91 -12.95
CA ASN A 90 2.84 -10.74 -13.72
C ASN A 90 1.95 -9.49 -13.55
N LYS A 91 0.77 -9.65 -12.96
CA LYS A 91 -0.20 -8.56 -12.67
C LYS A 91 -0.19 -8.13 -11.21
N GLY A 92 0.68 -8.72 -10.38
CA GLY A 92 0.77 -8.40 -8.96
C GLY A 92 0.59 -9.60 -8.03
N LEU A 93 0.35 -9.28 -6.78
CA LEU A 93 0.12 -10.26 -5.73
C LEU A 93 -1.36 -10.63 -5.68
N LEU A 94 -1.66 -11.91 -5.81
CA LEU A 94 -3.01 -12.45 -5.79
C LEU A 94 -3.23 -13.17 -4.47
N PHE A 95 -3.84 -12.51 -3.47
CA PHE A 95 -4.06 -13.15 -2.18
C PHE A 95 -5.11 -14.29 -2.29
N ASN A 96 -4.87 -15.36 -1.57
CA ASN A 96 -5.81 -16.45 -1.36
C ASN A 96 -6.39 -16.40 0.06
N SER A 97 -5.57 -15.96 1.01
CA SER A 97 -5.98 -15.84 2.41
C SER A 97 -5.44 -14.54 3.01
N PHE A 98 -6.30 -13.87 3.77
CA PHE A 98 -6.01 -12.62 4.45
C PHE A 98 -6.50 -12.69 5.89
N PHE A 99 -5.66 -12.31 6.84
CA PHE A 99 -5.94 -12.38 8.27
C PHE A 99 -5.62 -11.05 8.92
N VAL A 100 -6.47 -10.61 9.83
CA VAL A 100 -6.22 -9.49 10.72
C VAL A 100 -6.44 -9.96 12.16
N ASN A 101 -5.38 -10.05 12.92
CA ASN A 101 -5.41 -10.38 14.33
C ASN A 101 -5.29 -9.09 15.15
N ASP A 102 -6.35 -8.71 15.83
CA ASP A 102 -6.33 -7.62 16.82
C ASP A 102 -5.76 -8.19 18.12
N LEU A 103 -4.53 -7.81 18.47
CA LEU A 103 -3.80 -8.39 19.61
C LEU A 103 -4.43 -8.04 20.97
N LYS A 104 -5.26 -6.98 21.01
CA LYS A 104 -5.98 -6.55 22.23
C LYS A 104 -7.42 -7.02 22.27
N LYS A 105 -8.02 -7.24 21.10
CA LYS A 105 -9.45 -7.59 20.98
C LYS A 105 -9.64 -8.79 20.03
N PRO A 106 -9.23 -10.02 20.41
CA PRO A 106 -9.28 -11.19 19.52
C PRO A 106 -10.67 -11.47 18.93
N LYS A 107 -11.74 -11.05 19.61
CA LYS A 107 -13.12 -11.14 19.09
C LYS A 107 -13.33 -10.30 17.81
N LYS A 108 -12.40 -9.39 17.48
CA LYS A 108 -12.43 -8.58 16.25
C LYS A 108 -11.54 -9.13 15.15
N ASN A 109 -10.95 -10.29 15.32
CA ASN A 109 -10.17 -10.94 14.30
C ASN A 109 -11.00 -11.14 13.03
N ILE A 110 -10.35 -11.01 11.89
CA ILE A 110 -10.95 -11.21 10.56
C ILE A 110 -10.12 -12.26 9.84
N SER A 111 -10.79 -13.21 9.23
CA SER A 111 -10.21 -14.15 8.30
C SER A 111 -10.97 -14.11 6.99
N VAL A 112 -10.26 -13.97 5.89
CA VAL A 112 -10.83 -13.95 4.55
C VAL A 112 -10.13 -14.97 3.69
N THR A 113 -10.90 -15.78 2.94
CA THR A 113 -10.37 -16.63 1.88
C THR A 113 -11.03 -16.27 0.56
N TYR A 114 -10.22 -16.21 -0.51
CA TYR A 114 -10.70 -15.91 -1.84
C TYR A 114 -10.38 -17.04 -2.80
N ASP A 115 -11.39 -17.83 -3.14
CA ASP A 115 -11.35 -18.83 -4.21
C ASP A 115 -11.69 -18.16 -5.55
N ARG A 116 -10.66 -17.78 -6.30
CA ARG A 116 -10.81 -17.12 -7.60
C ARG A 116 -11.45 -18.00 -8.65
N LYS A 117 -11.18 -19.32 -8.60
CA LYS A 117 -11.73 -20.27 -9.56
C LYS A 117 -13.25 -20.33 -9.49
N ASN A 118 -13.79 -20.32 -8.28
CA ASN A 118 -15.22 -20.40 -8.03
C ASN A 118 -15.84 -19.01 -7.74
N ALA A 119 -15.07 -17.94 -7.85
CA ALA A 119 -15.50 -16.57 -7.57
C ALA A 119 -16.12 -16.41 -6.17
N LYS A 120 -15.58 -17.11 -5.17
CA LYS A 120 -16.11 -17.16 -3.80
C LYS A 120 -15.20 -16.43 -2.82
N LEU A 121 -15.74 -15.41 -2.18
CA LEU A 121 -15.11 -14.67 -1.09
C LEU A 121 -15.78 -15.07 0.23
N LYS A 122 -15.06 -15.76 1.09
CA LYS A 122 -15.52 -16.15 2.43
C LYS A 122 -14.90 -15.22 3.45
N VAL A 123 -15.72 -14.67 4.33
CA VAL A 123 -15.30 -13.76 5.41
C VAL A 123 -15.79 -14.33 6.74
N ASP A 124 -14.86 -14.64 7.62
CA ASP A 124 -15.15 -14.96 9.03
C ASP A 124 -14.83 -13.75 9.90
N TYR A 125 -15.84 -13.25 10.58
CA TYR A 125 -15.74 -12.16 11.52
C TYR A 125 -16.66 -12.39 12.71
N LYS A 126 -16.12 -12.35 13.93
CA LYS A 126 -16.87 -12.60 15.16
C LYS A 126 -17.56 -13.98 15.16
N LYS A 127 -16.89 -15.02 14.66
CA LYS A 127 -17.43 -16.38 14.51
C LYS A 127 -18.64 -16.47 13.58
N LYS A 128 -18.87 -15.45 12.76
CA LYS A 128 -19.91 -15.44 11.71
C LYS A 128 -19.25 -15.55 10.35
N LEU A 129 -19.44 -16.69 9.71
CA LEU A 129 -19.02 -16.92 8.33
C LEU A 129 -20.04 -16.31 7.37
N THR A 130 -19.55 -15.50 6.43
CA THR A 130 -20.35 -14.99 5.32
C THR A 130 -19.66 -15.33 4.00
N GLU A 131 -20.43 -15.70 3.00
CA GLU A 131 -19.94 -16.00 1.66
C GLU A 131 -20.53 -14.97 0.68
N LYS A 132 -19.72 -14.49 -0.25
CA LYS A 132 -20.13 -13.55 -1.30
C LYS A 132 -19.53 -14.00 -2.62
N LYS A 133 -20.26 -13.80 -3.71
CA LYS A 133 -19.70 -13.91 -5.05
C LYS A 133 -18.89 -12.64 -5.34
N TYR A 134 -17.66 -12.81 -5.81
CA TYR A 134 -16.83 -11.72 -6.29
C TYR A 134 -16.03 -12.15 -7.51
N VAL A 135 -16.04 -11.33 -8.55
CA VAL A 135 -15.28 -11.56 -9.78
C VAL A 135 -14.41 -10.34 -10.01
N GLY A 136 -13.10 -10.53 -10.09
CA GLY A 136 -12.17 -9.44 -10.36
C GLY A 136 -10.83 -9.61 -9.63
N ASN A 137 -9.99 -8.60 -9.77
CA ASN A 137 -8.71 -8.53 -9.07
C ASN A 137 -8.92 -7.80 -7.74
N LEU A 138 -9.17 -8.57 -6.69
CA LEU A 138 -9.32 -8.06 -5.34
C LEU A 138 -7.96 -8.07 -4.64
N LEU A 139 -7.58 -6.94 -4.06
CA LEU A 139 -6.42 -6.78 -3.22
C LEU A 139 -6.82 -6.81 -1.74
N ASP A 140 -5.91 -7.17 -0.87
CA ASP A 140 -5.99 -6.86 0.55
C ASP A 140 -5.07 -5.67 0.87
N ILE A 141 -5.09 -5.17 2.09
CA ILE A 141 -4.28 -3.99 2.46
C ILE A 141 -2.78 -4.23 2.24
N PRO A 142 -2.18 -5.37 2.67
CA PRO A 142 -0.78 -5.66 2.38
C PRO A 142 -0.44 -5.66 0.89
N THR A 143 -1.25 -6.32 0.07
CA THR A 143 -1.00 -6.40 -1.37
C THR A 143 -1.21 -5.06 -2.07
N LEU A 144 -2.16 -4.24 -1.61
CA LEU A 144 -2.39 -2.89 -2.14
C LEU A 144 -1.14 -2.00 -2.00
N ILE A 145 -0.42 -2.10 -0.88
CA ILE A 145 0.82 -1.34 -0.63
C ILE A 145 1.88 -1.65 -1.70
N LEU A 146 1.98 -2.91 -2.12
CA LEU A 146 2.97 -3.37 -3.09
C LEU A 146 2.48 -3.35 -4.55
N GLN A 147 1.16 -3.18 -4.77
CA GLN A 147 0.57 -3.28 -6.13
C GLN A 147 1.14 -2.28 -7.12
N PHE A 148 1.49 -1.07 -6.67
CA PHE A 148 2.07 -0.05 -7.55
C PHE A 148 3.40 -0.47 -8.19
N HIS A 149 4.13 -1.39 -7.57
CA HIS A 149 5.34 -1.96 -8.14
C HIS A 149 5.05 -2.76 -9.43
N PHE A 150 3.89 -3.41 -9.52
CA PHE A 150 3.48 -4.22 -10.66
C PHE A 150 2.70 -3.43 -11.73
N GLU A 151 2.35 -2.19 -11.44
CA GLU A 151 1.58 -1.34 -12.36
C GLU A 151 2.49 -0.48 -13.23
N LYS A 152 2.17 -0.36 -14.51
CA LYS A 152 2.76 0.67 -15.36
C LYS A 152 2.44 2.05 -14.78
N ILE A 153 3.34 3.00 -14.97
CA ILE A 153 3.10 4.39 -14.56
C ILE A 153 1.92 4.95 -15.35
N LYS A 154 0.89 5.40 -14.65
CA LYS A 154 -0.36 5.93 -15.20
C LYS A 154 -0.78 7.18 -14.43
N PRO A 155 -1.53 8.10 -15.07
CA PRO A 155 -2.10 9.25 -14.38
C PRO A 155 -3.21 8.86 -13.39
N LYS A 156 -3.84 7.68 -13.58
CA LYS A 156 -4.92 7.17 -12.72
C LYS A 156 -4.81 5.67 -12.51
N TYR A 157 -5.17 5.23 -11.30
CA TYR A 157 -5.35 3.81 -10.94
C TYR A 157 -6.71 3.63 -10.27
N SER A 158 -7.27 2.44 -10.43
CA SER A 158 -8.46 2.01 -9.70
C SER A 158 -8.24 0.58 -9.22
N PHE A 159 -8.45 0.36 -7.92
CA PHE A 159 -8.26 -0.95 -7.30
C PHE A 159 -9.45 -1.31 -6.43
N ASP A 160 -9.90 -2.54 -6.54
CA ASP A 160 -10.78 -3.11 -5.54
C ASP A 160 -9.97 -3.74 -4.43
N PHE A 161 -10.29 -3.40 -3.19
CA PHE A 161 -9.56 -3.91 -2.04
C PHE A 161 -10.46 -4.23 -0.85
N LEU A 162 -9.95 -5.06 0.05
CA LEU A 162 -10.61 -5.41 1.30
C LEU A 162 -10.27 -4.40 2.39
N GLU A 163 -11.27 -3.61 2.79
CA GLU A 163 -11.26 -2.86 4.04
C GLU A 163 -11.94 -3.70 5.13
N GLY A 164 -11.13 -4.44 5.88
CA GLY A 164 -11.65 -5.41 6.84
C GLY A 164 -12.51 -6.47 6.17
N LYS A 165 -13.83 -6.45 6.41
CA LYS A 165 -14.81 -7.38 5.82
C LYS A 165 -15.55 -6.85 4.59
N LYS A 166 -15.24 -5.65 4.14
CA LYS A 166 -15.94 -4.99 3.03
C LYS A 166 -15.02 -4.86 1.84
N VAL A 167 -15.54 -5.16 0.66
CA VAL A 167 -14.89 -4.78 -0.59
C VAL A 167 -15.18 -3.31 -0.85
N ARG A 168 -14.12 -2.57 -1.15
CA ARG A 168 -14.13 -1.15 -1.50
C ARG A 168 -13.41 -0.96 -2.81
N ASN A 169 -13.74 0.11 -3.51
CA ASN A 169 -12.97 0.60 -4.62
C ASN A 169 -12.23 1.87 -4.21
N ILE A 170 -10.96 1.98 -4.62
CA ILE A 170 -10.11 3.13 -4.39
C ILE A 170 -9.58 3.63 -5.72
N GLU A 171 -9.73 4.91 -5.96
CA GLU A 171 -9.19 5.59 -7.14
C GLU A 171 -8.02 6.48 -6.74
N TYR A 172 -6.92 6.37 -7.47
CA TYR A 172 -5.74 7.20 -7.32
C TYR A 172 -5.56 8.08 -8.56
N LYS A 173 -5.31 9.37 -8.34
CA LYS A 173 -4.99 10.34 -9.39
C LYS A 173 -3.62 10.95 -9.11
N LYS A 174 -2.74 10.91 -10.10
CA LYS A 174 -1.43 11.58 -10.02
C LYS A 174 -1.62 13.08 -9.90
N ILE A 175 -0.96 13.68 -8.93
CA ILE A 175 -0.96 15.14 -8.70
C ILE A 175 0.27 15.76 -9.33
N LYS A 176 1.47 15.25 -8.98
CA LYS A 176 2.76 15.79 -9.43
C LYS A 176 3.90 14.82 -9.15
N ASP A 177 5.05 15.14 -9.69
CA ASP A 177 6.33 14.63 -9.27
C ASP A 177 6.95 15.62 -8.29
N GLU A 178 7.56 15.13 -7.23
CA GLU A 178 8.28 16.00 -6.28
C GLU A 178 9.35 15.24 -5.52
N SER A 179 10.33 15.99 -5.03
CA SER A 179 11.30 15.48 -4.06
C SER A 179 10.76 15.66 -2.66
N ILE A 180 10.92 14.64 -1.82
CA ILE A 180 10.57 14.74 -0.40
C ILE A 180 11.74 14.29 0.47
N LYS A 181 11.91 14.93 1.61
CA LYS A 181 12.91 14.55 2.63
C LYS A 181 12.23 13.77 3.75
N ILE A 182 12.69 12.54 3.99
CA ILE A 182 12.18 11.65 5.05
C ILE A 182 13.37 11.12 5.83
N ASN A 183 13.39 11.35 7.14
CA ASN A 183 14.46 10.90 8.03
C ASN A 183 15.88 11.29 7.55
N GLY A 184 16.02 12.52 7.04
CA GLY A 184 17.29 13.05 6.51
C GLY A 184 17.63 12.59 5.08
N ARG A 185 16.87 11.69 4.48
CA ARG A 185 17.10 11.16 3.13
C ARG A 185 16.18 11.79 2.10
N ASN A 186 16.70 12.11 0.93
CA ASN A 186 15.93 12.73 -0.17
C ASN A 186 15.49 11.69 -1.18
N PHE A 187 14.21 11.72 -1.58
CA PHE A 187 13.62 10.77 -2.52
C PHE A 187 12.89 11.50 -3.64
N GLN A 188 13.13 11.07 -4.88
CA GLN A 188 12.26 11.42 -6.01
C GLN A 188 10.99 10.59 -5.95
N THR A 189 9.85 11.24 -5.97
CA THR A 189 8.56 10.59 -5.80
C THR A 189 7.51 11.04 -6.81
N GLU A 190 6.50 10.20 -6.98
CA GLU A 190 5.23 10.53 -7.62
C GLU A 190 4.16 10.66 -6.54
N LEU A 191 3.53 11.82 -6.44
CA LEU A 191 2.42 12.04 -5.53
C LEU A 191 1.10 11.68 -6.20
N TYR A 192 0.34 10.81 -5.54
CA TYR A 192 -1.04 10.48 -5.90
C TYR A 192 -2.00 10.86 -4.77
N GLU A 193 -3.16 11.41 -5.14
CA GLU A 193 -4.32 11.53 -4.26
C GLU A 193 -5.21 10.32 -4.47
N GLY A 194 -5.59 9.64 -3.40
CA GLY A 194 -6.50 8.50 -3.37
C GLY A 194 -7.82 8.84 -2.72
N GLU A 195 -8.91 8.28 -3.25
CA GLU A 195 -10.24 8.41 -2.68
C GLU A 195 -10.99 7.09 -2.73
N ILE A 196 -11.59 6.69 -1.59
CA ILE A 196 -12.46 5.51 -1.53
C ILE A 196 -13.85 5.92 -1.99
N THR A 197 -14.29 5.43 -3.16
CA THR A 197 -15.50 5.90 -3.85
C THR A 197 -16.79 5.82 -3.02
N SER A 198 -16.85 4.91 -2.06
CA SER A 198 -18.03 4.70 -1.19
C SER A 198 -17.96 5.40 0.17
N VAL A 199 -16.94 6.23 0.42
CA VAL A 199 -16.69 6.87 1.72
C VAL A 199 -16.46 8.36 1.53
N LYS A 200 -17.39 9.20 1.99
CA LYS A 200 -17.21 10.67 1.93
C LYS A 200 -15.97 11.10 2.72
N ASN A 201 -15.19 12.00 2.13
CA ASN A 201 -13.98 12.59 2.73
C ASN A 201 -12.88 11.56 3.09
N SER A 202 -12.75 10.50 2.30
CA SER A 202 -11.74 9.44 2.48
C SER A 202 -10.42 9.75 1.75
N LYS A 203 -10.08 11.04 1.62
CA LYS A 203 -8.86 11.43 0.90
C LYS A 203 -7.61 11.00 1.64
N HIS A 204 -6.68 10.43 0.89
CA HIS A 204 -5.33 10.13 1.36
C HIS A 204 -4.33 10.40 0.24
N PHE A 205 -3.07 10.50 0.61
CA PHE A 205 -1.99 10.80 -0.31
C PHE A 205 -0.92 9.74 -0.19
N ILE A 206 -0.36 9.36 -1.32
CA ILE A 206 0.73 8.38 -1.38
C ILE A 206 1.87 8.94 -2.24
N TRP A 207 3.07 8.93 -1.71
CA TRP A 207 4.31 9.28 -2.40
C TRP A 207 5.03 7.99 -2.76
N LEU A 208 5.01 7.65 -4.03
CA LEU A 208 5.65 6.45 -4.57
C LEU A 208 7.07 6.78 -5.01
N SER A 209 8.03 5.96 -4.62
CA SER A 209 9.40 6.07 -5.10
C SER A 209 9.47 5.97 -6.62
N LYS A 210 10.26 6.85 -7.26
CA LYS A 210 10.64 6.75 -8.70
C LYS A 210 11.84 5.83 -8.94
N SER A 211 12.16 4.97 -7.99
CA SER A 211 13.20 3.94 -8.13
C SER A 211 12.65 2.66 -8.77
N VAL A 212 13.54 1.68 -8.93
CA VAL A 212 13.21 0.34 -9.48
C VAL A 212 12.05 -0.33 -8.73
N TYR A 213 11.99 -0.14 -7.41
CA TYR A 213 10.87 -0.62 -6.59
C TYR A 213 9.96 0.57 -6.28
N ARG A 214 8.81 0.63 -6.95
CA ARG A 214 7.79 1.68 -6.73
C ARG A 214 7.00 1.38 -5.48
N ILE A 215 7.62 1.56 -4.32
CA ILE A 215 6.96 1.42 -3.02
C ILE A 215 6.61 2.79 -2.44
N PRO A 216 5.64 2.87 -1.54
CA PRO A 216 5.35 4.09 -0.79
C PRO A 216 6.56 4.53 0.05
N ILE A 217 7.02 5.76 -0.13
CA ILE A 217 7.97 6.43 0.76
C ILE A 217 7.22 7.11 1.89
N LYS A 218 6.03 7.63 1.57
CA LYS A 218 5.13 8.25 2.53
C LYS A 218 3.68 7.97 2.17
N ILE A 219 2.84 7.76 3.18
CA ILE A 219 1.38 7.71 3.05
C ILE A 219 0.81 8.69 4.07
N ARG A 220 -0.10 9.58 3.65
CA ARG A 220 -0.86 10.48 4.53
C ARG A 220 -2.33 10.14 4.50
N LEU A 221 -2.88 9.79 5.63
CA LEU A 221 -4.31 9.53 5.83
C LEU A 221 -4.96 10.74 6.48
N LYS A 222 -5.99 11.29 5.84
CA LYS A 222 -6.85 12.30 6.44
C LYS A 222 -8.07 11.62 7.05
N MET A 223 -8.25 11.79 8.36
CA MET A 223 -9.37 11.22 9.10
C MET A 223 -10.41 12.29 9.44
N LYS A 224 -11.62 11.84 9.80
CA LYS A 224 -12.63 12.74 10.33
C LYS A 224 -12.12 13.50 11.55
N GLY A 225 -12.56 14.75 11.74
CA GLY A 225 -12.15 15.59 12.88
C GLY A 225 -10.77 16.24 12.72
N GLY A 226 -10.19 16.24 11.50
CA GLY A 226 -8.93 16.93 11.24
C GLY A 226 -7.67 16.17 11.69
N LEU A 227 -7.82 14.94 12.18
CA LEU A 227 -6.68 14.07 12.48
C LEU A 227 -6.03 13.63 11.16
N MET A 228 -4.72 13.79 11.08
CA MET A 228 -3.90 13.27 10.00
C MET A 228 -2.89 12.25 10.57
N ILE A 229 -2.66 11.19 9.83
CA ILE A 229 -1.66 10.17 10.14
C ILE A 229 -0.71 10.08 8.96
N ASP A 230 0.58 10.34 9.20
CA ASP A 230 1.65 10.09 8.25
C ASP A 230 2.33 8.77 8.59
N GLN A 231 2.52 7.96 7.57
CA GLN A 231 3.32 6.75 7.58
C GLN A 231 4.56 7.04 6.73
N ASN A 232 5.70 7.21 7.36
CA ASN A 232 6.96 7.56 6.70
C ASN A 232 7.90 6.37 6.67
N LEU A 233 8.54 6.12 5.53
CA LEU A 233 9.57 5.09 5.39
C LEU A 233 10.68 5.32 6.41
N LYS A 234 10.94 4.32 7.26
CA LYS A 234 12.01 4.33 8.25
C LYS A 234 13.22 3.58 7.75
N ASN A 235 13.03 2.33 7.33
CA ASN A 235 14.10 1.46 6.87
C ASN A 235 13.58 0.40 5.88
N THR A 236 14.46 -0.13 5.03
CA THR A 236 14.18 -1.24 4.12
C THR A 236 15.50 -1.80 3.57
N ASP A 237 15.52 -3.06 3.20
CA ASP A 237 16.61 -3.68 2.44
C ASP A 237 16.42 -3.61 0.92
N LEU A 238 15.29 -3.07 0.46
CA LEU A 238 15.09 -2.75 -0.95
C LEU A 238 16.03 -1.60 -1.38
N LYS A 239 16.68 -1.74 -2.52
CA LYS A 239 17.50 -0.66 -3.10
C LYS A 239 16.61 0.45 -3.66
N ILE A 240 16.33 1.45 -2.84
CA ILE A 240 15.61 2.66 -3.22
C ILE A 240 16.64 3.74 -3.53
N LYS A 241 16.48 4.38 -4.70
CA LYS A 241 17.38 5.46 -5.10
C LYS A 241 17.10 6.71 -4.26
N GLU A 242 18.09 7.13 -3.51
CA GLU A 242 18.16 8.44 -2.86
C GLU A 242 18.84 9.42 -3.80
N ILE A 243 18.60 10.70 -3.62
CA ILE A 243 19.26 11.79 -4.34
C ILE A 243 20.14 12.56 -3.36
N ASP A 244 21.35 12.84 -3.80
CA ASP A 244 22.26 13.71 -3.08
C ASP A 244 21.69 15.13 -3.03
N GLU A 245 22.03 15.88 -1.99
CA GLU A 245 21.59 17.29 -1.81
C GLU A 245 22.20 18.21 -2.86
#